data_1e87b11db2b3db171b8d7847c089e30c
#
_entry.id   1e87b11db2b3db171b8d7847c089e30c
#
_cell.length_a   1.000
_cell.length_b   1.000
_cell.length_c   1.000
_cell.angle_alpha   90.00
_cell.angle_beta   90.00
_cell.angle_gamma   90.00
#
_symmetry.space_group_name_H-M   'P 1'
#
loop_
_entity.id
_entity.type
_entity.pdbx_description
1 polymer ?
#
loop_
_entity_poly.entity_id
_entity_poly.type
_entity_poly.pdbx_seq_one_letter_code
_entity_poly.pdbx_strand_id
1 'polypeptide(L)'
;MEGLIALAVLLVIVLIVLVNCIKIVPQAHAMVIERLGGYLTTWSVGLHLKVPFIDRIAKRVILKEQVVDFPPQPVITKDNVTMQIDTVVYFQITDPKLYAYGVENPIMAIENLTATTLRNIIGDLELDETLTSRETINTKMRATLDVATDPWGIKVNRVELKNIIPPKAIQDAMEKQLSLIHISEPTR
;
A
#
# COMPACT_ATOMS: atom_id res chain seq x y z
N MET A 1 -58.20 -19.41 -0.91
CA MET A 1 -57.46 -18.13 -0.76
C MET A 1 -56.10 -18.36 -0.08
N GLU A 2 -55.96 -19.21 0.90
CA GLU A 2 -54.71 -19.49 1.59
C GLU A 2 -53.58 -20.07 0.67
N GLY A 3 -53.92 -20.96 -0.26
CA GLY A 3 -52.97 -21.52 -1.21
C GLY A 3 -52.41 -20.49 -2.22
N LEU A 4 -53.21 -19.50 -2.58
CA LEU A 4 -52.81 -18.43 -3.49
C LEU A 4 -51.87 -17.42 -2.80
N ILE A 5 -52.09 -17.18 -1.49
CA ILE A 5 -51.22 -16.36 -0.64
C ILE A 5 -49.89 -17.09 -0.42
N ALA A 6 -49.91 -18.39 -0.12
CA ALA A 6 -48.71 -19.20 0.06
C ALA A 6 -47.84 -19.23 -1.20
N LEU A 7 -48.47 -19.37 -2.38
CA LEU A 7 -47.78 -19.32 -3.68
C LEU A 7 -47.15 -17.96 -3.94
N ALA A 8 -47.86 -16.85 -3.65
CA ALA A 8 -47.35 -15.49 -3.80
C ALA A 8 -46.14 -15.26 -2.88
N VAL A 9 -46.19 -15.69 -1.62
CA VAL A 9 -45.08 -15.57 -0.67
C VAL A 9 -43.87 -16.38 -1.15
N LEU A 10 -44.07 -17.60 -1.64
CA LEU A 10 -43.01 -18.43 -2.18
C LEU A 10 -42.33 -17.73 -3.39
N LEU A 11 -43.13 -17.17 -4.31
CA LEU A 11 -42.63 -16.47 -5.48
C LEU A 11 -41.80 -15.23 -5.11
N VAL A 12 -42.24 -14.46 -4.11
CA VAL A 12 -41.48 -13.31 -3.56
C VAL A 12 -40.15 -13.76 -2.96
N ILE A 13 -40.14 -14.86 -2.18
CA ILE A 13 -38.90 -15.39 -1.60
C ILE A 13 -37.93 -15.82 -2.70
N VAL A 14 -38.39 -16.52 -3.72
CA VAL A 14 -37.58 -16.94 -4.86
C VAL A 14 -37.02 -15.72 -5.58
N LEU A 15 -37.83 -14.69 -5.81
CA LEU A 15 -37.39 -13.44 -6.45
C LEU A 15 -36.29 -12.74 -5.64
N ILE A 16 -36.47 -12.63 -4.33
CA ILE A 16 -35.48 -12.02 -3.42
C ILE A 16 -34.16 -12.80 -3.48
N VAL A 17 -34.21 -14.14 -3.49
CA VAL A 17 -33.03 -14.98 -3.62
C VAL A 17 -32.32 -14.75 -4.95
N LEU A 18 -33.05 -14.72 -6.06
CA LEU A 18 -32.51 -14.48 -7.42
C LEU A 18 -31.82 -13.11 -7.52
N VAL A 19 -32.44 -12.05 -6.98
CA VAL A 19 -31.84 -10.71 -6.97
C VAL A 19 -30.54 -10.67 -6.17
N ASN A 20 -30.48 -11.40 -5.03
CA ASN A 20 -29.28 -11.49 -4.21
C ASN A 20 -28.17 -12.35 -4.81
N CYS A 21 -28.50 -13.21 -5.78
CA CYS A 21 -27.50 -14.01 -6.50
C CYS A 21 -26.66 -13.16 -7.46
N ILE A 22 -27.19 -12.07 -7.97
CA ILE A 22 -26.52 -11.23 -8.96
C ILE A 22 -25.60 -10.24 -8.26
N LYS A 23 -24.31 -10.26 -8.62
CA LYS A 23 -23.31 -9.28 -8.15
C LYS A 23 -22.57 -8.70 -9.34
N ILE A 24 -22.45 -7.38 -9.35
CA ILE A 24 -21.71 -6.62 -10.36
C ILE A 24 -20.38 -6.18 -9.72
N VAL A 25 -19.28 -6.53 -10.37
CA VAL A 25 -17.94 -6.08 -10.02
C VAL A 25 -17.62 -4.85 -10.86
N PRO A 26 -17.44 -3.67 -10.25
CA PRO A 26 -17.11 -2.45 -10.99
C PRO A 26 -15.70 -2.51 -11.56
N GLN A 27 -15.40 -1.59 -12.49
CA GLN A 27 -14.09 -1.49 -13.12
C GLN A 27 -12.98 -1.22 -12.10
N ALA A 28 -11.79 -1.79 -12.36
CA ALA A 28 -10.62 -1.71 -11.48
C ALA A 28 -10.85 -2.29 -10.07
N HIS A 29 -11.80 -3.22 -9.93
CA HIS A 29 -12.01 -4.00 -8.72
C HIS A 29 -11.94 -5.49 -9.03
N ALA A 30 -11.59 -6.26 -8.01
CA ALA A 30 -11.71 -7.71 -8.01
C ALA A 30 -12.35 -8.18 -6.71
N MET A 31 -13.05 -9.30 -6.75
CA MET A 31 -13.64 -9.91 -5.54
C MET A 31 -13.15 -11.33 -5.40
N VAL A 32 -12.56 -11.63 -4.25
CA VAL A 32 -12.13 -12.98 -3.89
C VAL A 32 -13.32 -13.70 -3.27
N ILE A 33 -13.68 -14.84 -3.85
CA ILE A 33 -14.85 -15.63 -3.46
C ILE A 33 -14.41 -16.92 -2.77
N GLU A 34 -15.00 -17.15 -1.62
CA GLU A 34 -14.89 -18.39 -0.86
C GLU A 34 -16.18 -19.18 -0.94
N ARG A 35 -16.03 -20.50 -1.04
CA ARG A 35 -17.12 -21.45 -0.93
C ARG A 35 -16.84 -22.38 0.24
N LEU A 36 -17.74 -22.35 1.25
CA LEU A 36 -17.63 -23.18 2.46
C LEU A 36 -16.25 -23.05 3.15
N GLY A 37 -15.67 -21.84 3.15
CA GLY A 37 -14.37 -21.55 3.77
C GLY A 37 -13.13 -21.81 2.91
N GLY A 38 -13.29 -22.36 1.70
CA GLY A 38 -12.20 -22.55 0.75
C GLY A 38 -12.23 -21.52 -0.39
N TYR A 39 -11.05 -21.13 -0.92
CA TYR A 39 -10.97 -20.29 -2.11
C TYR A 39 -11.62 -20.97 -3.30
N LEU A 40 -12.57 -20.30 -3.94
CA LEU A 40 -13.23 -20.78 -5.15
C LEU A 40 -12.65 -20.13 -6.39
N THR A 41 -12.72 -18.80 -6.47
CA THR A 41 -12.30 -18.03 -7.64
C THR A 41 -12.15 -16.54 -7.30
N THR A 42 -11.53 -15.81 -8.20
CA THR A 42 -11.46 -14.35 -8.16
C THR A 42 -12.32 -13.79 -9.30
N TRP A 43 -13.32 -12.99 -8.95
CA TRP A 43 -14.16 -12.31 -9.93
C TRP A 43 -13.50 -11.04 -10.42
N SER A 44 -13.35 -10.95 -11.73
CA SER A 44 -12.97 -9.72 -12.44
C SER A 44 -14.19 -8.86 -12.71
N VAL A 45 -13.98 -7.74 -13.41
CA VAL A 45 -15.04 -6.81 -13.84
C VAL A 45 -16.16 -7.55 -14.59
N GLY A 46 -17.39 -7.21 -14.27
CA GLY A 46 -18.56 -7.75 -14.95
C GLY A 46 -19.64 -8.27 -14.00
N LEU A 47 -20.59 -9.00 -14.60
CA LEU A 47 -21.71 -9.59 -13.89
C LEU A 47 -21.35 -11.02 -13.49
N HIS A 48 -21.53 -11.35 -12.22
CA HIS A 48 -21.28 -12.66 -11.65
C HIS A 48 -22.46 -13.19 -10.86
N LEU A 49 -22.63 -14.50 -10.86
CA LEU A 49 -23.65 -15.18 -10.11
C LEU A 49 -23.05 -15.79 -8.83
N LYS A 50 -23.61 -15.38 -7.70
CA LYS A 50 -23.26 -15.87 -6.38
C LYS A 50 -24.31 -16.87 -5.90
N VAL A 51 -23.89 -18.05 -5.44
CA VAL A 51 -24.81 -18.97 -4.77
C VAL A 51 -25.05 -18.44 -3.33
N PRO A 52 -26.29 -18.02 -2.99
CA PRO A 52 -26.58 -17.53 -1.65
C PRO A 52 -26.32 -18.63 -0.62
N PHE A 53 -25.92 -18.26 0.59
CA PHE A 53 -25.58 -19.12 1.74
C PHE A 53 -24.28 -19.93 1.61
N ILE A 54 -23.85 -20.31 0.40
CA ILE A 54 -22.66 -21.15 0.18
C ILE A 54 -21.45 -20.29 -0.16
N ASP A 55 -21.63 -19.29 -1.05
CA ASP A 55 -20.57 -18.42 -1.52
C ASP A 55 -20.47 -17.15 -0.65
N ARG A 56 -19.27 -16.82 -0.22
CA ARG A 56 -18.94 -15.63 0.55
C ARG A 56 -17.93 -14.78 -0.21
N ILE A 57 -18.09 -13.46 -0.17
CA ILE A 57 -17.06 -12.53 -0.62
C ILE A 57 -16.06 -12.39 0.53
N ALA A 58 -14.88 -12.98 0.38
CA ALA A 58 -13.80 -12.93 1.38
C ALA A 58 -13.15 -11.54 1.42
N LYS A 59 -12.81 -11.00 0.25
CA LYS A 59 -12.18 -9.68 0.16
C LYS A 59 -12.56 -8.97 -1.13
N ARG A 60 -12.77 -7.66 -1.03
CA ARG A 60 -12.88 -6.76 -2.19
C ARG A 60 -11.56 -6.04 -2.35
N VAL A 61 -10.99 -6.09 -3.54
CA VAL A 61 -9.66 -5.58 -3.84
C VAL A 61 -9.78 -4.49 -4.89
N ILE A 62 -9.09 -3.37 -4.66
CA ILE A 62 -8.96 -2.28 -5.62
C ILE A 62 -7.67 -2.50 -6.39
N LEU A 63 -7.76 -2.61 -7.72
CA LEU A 63 -6.63 -2.85 -8.60
C LEU A 63 -5.94 -1.57 -9.10
N LYS A 64 -6.49 -0.40 -8.72
CA LYS A 64 -5.85 0.89 -9.02
C LYS A 64 -4.59 1.04 -8.18
N GLU A 65 -3.66 1.87 -8.66
CA GLU A 65 -2.53 2.32 -7.85
C GLU A 65 -3.03 2.99 -6.58
N GLN A 66 -2.46 2.59 -5.47
CA GLN A 66 -2.74 3.12 -4.13
C GLN A 66 -1.49 3.80 -3.61
N VAL A 67 -1.70 4.81 -2.78
CA VAL A 67 -0.64 5.60 -2.16
C VAL A 67 -0.80 5.52 -0.66
N VAL A 68 0.28 5.17 0.03
CA VAL A 68 0.33 5.17 1.49
C VAL A 68 1.48 6.06 1.95
N ASP A 69 1.16 7.00 2.81
CA ASP A 69 2.09 7.90 3.46
C ASP A 69 2.42 7.32 4.84
N PHE A 70 3.67 6.93 5.05
CA PHE A 70 4.11 6.37 6.33
C PHE A 70 4.71 7.46 7.21
N PRO A 71 4.47 7.38 8.54
CA PRO A 71 4.98 8.38 9.48
C PRO A 71 6.51 8.40 9.50
N PRO A 72 7.12 9.52 9.95
CA PRO A 72 8.57 9.65 10.05
C PRO A 72 9.20 8.52 10.86
N GLN A 73 10.19 7.87 10.28
CA GLN A 73 10.94 6.79 10.89
C GLN A 73 12.31 7.30 11.35
N PRO A 74 12.71 7.01 12.61
CA PRO A 74 14.06 7.33 13.06
C PRO A 74 15.07 6.38 12.42
N VAL A 75 16.09 6.94 11.79
CA VAL A 75 17.20 6.22 11.16
C VAL A 75 18.53 6.82 11.62
N ILE A 76 19.59 6.01 11.57
CA ILE A 76 20.94 6.41 11.96
C ILE A 76 21.83 6.19 10.75
N THR A 77 22.57 7.22 10.35
CA THR A 77 23.54 7.15 9.25
C THR A 77 24.83 6.48 9.69
N LYS A 78 25.70 6.17 8.72
CA LYS A 78 27.01 5.56 8.95
C LYS A 78 27.91 6.42 9.84
N ASP A 79 27.82 7.73 9.74
CA ASP A 79 28.51 8.73 10.57
C ASP A 79 27.80 9.04 11.91
N ASN A 80 26.86 8.14 12.30
CA ASN A 80 26.17 8.15 13.60
C ASN A 80 25.27 9.36 13.84
N VAL A 81 24.67 9.91 12.78
CA VAL A 81 23.68 10.98 12.88
C VAL A 81 22.28 10.37 12.85
N THR A 82 21.46 10.70 13.86
CA THR A 82 20.03 10.29 13.90
C THR A 82 19.18 11.27 13.13
N MET A 83 18.40 10.76 12.16
CA MET A 83 17.47 11.55 11.35
C MET A 83 16.06 11.00 11.41
N GLN A 84 15.08 11.83 11.02
CA GLN A 84 13.69 11.42 10.82
C GLN A 84 13.39 11.49 9.32
N ILE A 85 12.90 10.38 8.75
CA ILE A 85 12.60 10.31 7.32
C ILE A 85 11.18 9.78 7.11
N ASP A 86 10.36 10.54 6.39
CA ASP A 86 9.03 10.11 5.95
C ASP A 86 9.13 9.47 4.58
N THR A 87 8.33 8.43 4.35
CA THR A 87 8.29 7.74 3.07
C THR A 87 6.87 7.61 2.54
N VAL A 88 6.74 7.77 1.22
CA VAL A 88 5.49 7.52 0.50
C VAL A 88 5.71 6.35 -0.44
N VAL A 89 4.82 5.36 -0.37
CA VAL A 89 4.89 4.16 -1.20
C VAL A 89 3.69 4.12 -2.14
N TYR A 90 3.97 3.99 -3.43
CA TYR A 90 2.99 3.80 -4.50
C TYR A 90 3.00 2.34 -4.92
N PHE A 91 1.88 1.68 -4.77
CA PHE A 91 1.76 0.26 -5.09
C PHE A 91 0.41 -0.07 -5.72
N GLN A 92 0.34 -1.20 -6.38
CA GLN A 92 -0.90 -1.75 -6.91
C GLN A 92 -1.00 -3.24 -6.61
N ILE A 93 -2.21 -3.74 -6.53
CA ILE A 93 -2.46 -5.15 -6.29
C ILE A 93 -2.55 -5.85 -7.65
N THR A 94 -1.64 -6.79 -7.89
CA THR A 94 -1.54 -7.56 -9.14
C THR A 94 -2.26 -8.90 -9.04
N ASP A 95 -2.21 -9.53 -7.86
CA ASP A 95 -2.92 -10.79 -7.60
C ASP A 95 -3.82 -10.65 -6.36
N PRO A 96 -5.16 -10.53 -6.56
CA PRO A 96 -6.12 -10.43 -5.47
C PRO A 96 -6.16 -11.64 -4.54
N LYS A 97 -5.84 -12.84 -5.04
CA LYS A 97 -5.81 -14.06 -4.22
C LYS A 97 -4.63 -14.03 -3.25
N LEU A 98 -3.43 -13.74 -3.75
CA LEU A 98 -2.23 -13.59 -2.91
C LEU A 98 -2.39 -12.45 -1.91
N TYR A 99 -3.00 -11.34 -2.34
CA TYR A 99 -3.31 -10.21 -1.44
C TYR A 99 -4.29 -10.58 -0.32
N ALA A 100 -5.24 -11.46 -0.58
CA ALA A 100 -6.23 -11.88 0.41
C ALA A 100 -5.70 -12.88 1.43
N TYR A 101 -4.78 -13.76 1.01
CA TYR A 101 -4.34 -14.92 1.79
C TYR A 101 -2.82 -14.93 2.08
N GLY A 102 -2.02 -14.13 1.40
CA GLY A 102 -0.57 -14.13 1.53
C GLY A 102 -0.06 -13.48 2.81
N VAL A 103 -0.78 -12.48 3.31
CA VAL A 103 -0.45 -11.74 4.54
C VAL A 103 -1.71 -11.22 5.21
N GLU A 104 -1.74 -11.24 6.54
CA GLU A 104 -2.92 -10.83 7.30
C GLU A 104 -3.23 -9.34 7.17
N ASN A 105 -2.20 -8.49 7.34
CA ASN A 105 -2.31 -7.04 7.20
C ASN A 105 -1.25 -6.50 6.23
N PRO A 106 -1.59 -6.41 4.93
CA PRO A 106 -0.63 -6.00 3.90
C PRO A 106 -0.03 -4.62 4.13
N ILE A 107 -0.83 -3.64 4.56
CA ILE A 107 -0.37 -2.26 4.75
C ILE A 107 0.64 -2.18 5.89
N MET A 108 0.34 -2.79 7.04
CA MET A 108 1.27 -2.85 8.17
C MET A 108 2.55 -3.62 7.82
N ALA A 109 2.43 -4.67 7.00
CA ALA A 109 3.59 -5.43 6.54
C ALA A 109 4.50 -4.57 5.63
N ILE A 110 3.91 -3.81 4.69
CA ILE A 110 4.66 -2.86 3.84
C ILE A 110 5.30 -1.75 4.70
N GLU A 111 4.60 -1.21 5.69
CA GLU A 111 5.12 -0.18 6.59
C GLU A 111 6.39 -0.67 7.33
N ASN A 112 6.30 -1.82 7.97
CA ASN A 112 7.44 -2.41 8.70
C ASN A 112 8.60 -2.75 7.76
N LEU A 113 8.30 -3.29 6.58
CA LEU A 113 9.30 -3.60 5.57
C LEU A 113 9.97 -2.32 5.04
N THR A 114 9.20 -1.26 4.82
CA THR A 114 9.70 0.06 4.41
C THR A 114 10.63 0.63 5.48
N ALA A 115 10.22 0.61 6.75
CA ALA A 115 11.02 1.11 7.86
C ALA A 115 12.35 0.35 8.02
N THR A 116 12.33 -0.98 7.92
CA THR A 116 13.54 -1.80 8.03
C THR A 116 14.47 -1.63 6.83
N THR A 117 13.92 -1.59 5.62
CA THR A 117 14.70 -1.37 4.39
C THR A 117 15.33 0.02 4.38
N LEU A 118 14.57 1.05 4.75
CA LEU A 118 15.08 2.41 4.89
C LEU A 118 16.26 2.48 5.86
N ARG A 119 16.09 1.88 7.05
CA ARG A 119 17.15 1.84 8.08
C ARG A 119 18.42 1.16 7.58
N ASN A 120 18.30 0.08 6.82
CA ASN A 120 19.46 -0.63 6.27
C ASN A 120 20.16 0.23 5.22
N ILE A 121 19.42 0.83 4.27
CA ILE A 121 20.01 1.65 3.21
C ILE A 121 20.69 2.89 3.77
N ILE A 122 20.04 3.59 4.71
CA ILE A 122 20.59 4.83 5.32
C ILE A 122 21.76 4.51 6.24
N GLY A 123 21.77 3.35 6.92
CA GLY A 123 22.87 2.93 7.76
C GLY A 123 24.19 2.71 7.03
N ASP A 124 24.16 2.51 5.71
CA ASP A 124 25.32 2.38 4.85
C ASP A 124 25.81 3.72 4.27
N LEU A 125 25.04 4.80 4.42
CA LEU A 125 25.29 6.12 3.84
C LEU A 125 25.69 7.14 4.93
N GLU A 126 26.53 8.10 4.54
CA GLU A 126 26.82 9.28 5.35
C GLU A 126 25.69 10.33 5.22
N LEU A 127 25.66 11.31 6.13
CA LEU A 127 24.64 12.34 6.15
C LEU A 127 24.53 13.08 4.81
N ASP A 128 25.67 13.54 4.27
CA ASP A 128 25.70 14.27 2.99
C ASP A 128 25.22 13.43 1.82
N GLU A 129 25.58 12.14 1.79
CA GLU A 129 25.11 11.19 0.79
C GLU A 129 23.60 10.97 0.90
N THR A 130 23.07 10.89 2.11
CA THR A 130 21.63 10.72 2.34
C THR A 130 20.83 11.93 1.85
N LEU A 131 21.35 13.13 2.01
CA LEU A 131 20.69 14.37 1.57
C LEU A 131 20.76 14.56 0.05
N THR A 132 21.82 14.12 -0.60
CA THR A 132 22.08 14.36 -2.03
C THR A 132 21.64 13.20 -2.93
N SER A 133 21.57 11.97 -2.44
CA SER A 133 21.33 10.75 -3.22
C SER A 133 19.91 10.21 -3.13
N ARG A 134 18.90 11.07 -2.95
CA ARG A 134 17.49 10.67 -2.78
C ARG A 134 16.99 9.70 -3.87
N GLU A 135 17.33 9.97 -5.12
CA GLU A 135 16.89 9.14 -6.25
C GLU A 135 17.47 7.72 -6.19
N THR A 136 18.74 7.61 -5.80
CA THR A 136 19.40 6.31 -5.61
C THR A 136 18.76 5.53 -4.47
N ILE A 137 18.45 6.20 -3.35
CA ILE A 137 17.76 5.60 -2.20
C ILE A 137 16.37 5.12 -2.61
N ASN A 138 15.57 5.98 -3.28
CA ASN A 138 14.24 5.65 -3.76
C ASN A 138 14.26 4.41 -4.68
N THR A 139 15.23 4.34 -5.59
CA THR A 139 15.39 3.21 -6.52
C THR A 139 15.76 1.91 -5.78
N LYS A 140 16.68 1.96 -4.83
CA LYS A 140 17.07 0.80 -4.01
C LYS A 140 15.91 0.31 -3.14
N MET A 141 15.20 1.25 -2.50
CA MET A 141 14.02 0.93 -1.71
C MET A 141 12.95 0.26 -2.56
N ARG A 142 12.60 0.86 -3.71
CA ARG A 142 11.61 0.28 -4.63
C ARG A 142 11.98 -1.15 -5.02
N ALA A 143 13.22 -1.37 -5.44
CA ALA A 143 13.67 -2.70 -5.87
C ALA A 143 13.58 -3.75 -4.75
N THR A 144 13.97 -3.39 -3.54
CA THR A 144 13.91 -4.29 -2.38
C THR A 144 12.47 -4.59 -1.96
N LEU A 145 11.62 -3.55 -1.90
CA LEU A 145 10.22 -3.68 -1.52
C LEU A 145 9.43 -4.49 -2.55
N ASP A 146 9.64 -4.25 -3.85
CA ASP A 146 8.95 -4.95 -4.93
C ASP A 146 9.17 -6.47 -4.86
N VAL A 147 10.43 -6.89 -4.69
CA VAL A 147 10.77 -8.31 -4.53
C VAL A 147 10.13 -8.92 -3.27
N ALA A 148 10.14 -8.19 -2.16
CA ALA A 148 9.63 -8.68 -0.89
C ALA A 148 8.10 -8.74 -0.84
N THR A 149 7.38 -7.90 -1.61
CA THR A 149 5.92 -7.85 -1.64
C THR A 149 5.28 -8.71 -2.74
N ASP A 150 6.07 -9.22 -3.68
CA ASP A 150 5.61 -10.09 -4.76
C ASP A 150 4.84 -11.33 -4.26
N PRO A 151 5.28 -12.06 -3.20
CA PRO A 151 4.51 -13.17 -2.63
C PRO A 151 3.13 -12.78 -2.07
N TRP A 152 2.88 -11.51 -1.83
CA TRP A 152 1.61 -10.98 -1.37
C TRP A 152 0.71 -10.47 -2.50
N GLY A 153 1.14 -10.64 -3.76
CA GLY A 153 0.43 -10.13 -4.94
C GLY A 153 0.39 -8.61 -5.01
N ILE A 154 1.40 -7.95 -4.47
CA ILE A 154 1.54 -6.49 -4.45
C ILE A 154 2.78 -6.12 -5.26
N LYS A 155 2.61 -5.16 -6.18
CA LYS A 155 3.68 -4.57 -6.96
C LYS A 155 3.95 -3.15 -6.47
N VAL A 156 5.18 -2.90 -6.07
CA VAL A 156 5.64 -1.56 -5.68
C VAL A 156 6.12 -0.82 -6.93
N ASN A 157 5.36 0.20 -7.34
CA ASN A 157 5.68 0.98 -8.53
C ASN A 157 6.76 2.03 -8.23
N ARG A 158 6.62 2.74 -7.10
CA ARG A 158 7.49 3.85 -6.72
C ARG A 158 7.56 4.00 -5.21
N VAL A 159 8.72 4.41 -4.72
CA VAL A 159 8.94 4.82 -3.34
C VAL A 159 9.60 6.19 -3.36
N GLU A 160 9.14 7.08 -2.52
CA GLU A 160 9.69 8.44 -2.42
C GLU A 160 9.97 8.80 -0.97
N LEU A 161 11.15 9.37 -0.74
CA LEU A 161 11.48 10.06 0.51
C LEU A 161 10.85 11.46 0.46
N LYS A 162 9.89 11.71 1.35
CA LYS A 162 9.14 12.97 1.40
C LYS A 162 9.96 14.05 2.10
N ASN A 163 10.28 13.84 3.38
CA ASN A 163 11.09 14.74 4.17
C ASN A 163 12.27 13.97 4.79
N ILE A 164 13.42 14.63 4.82
CA ILE A 164 14.61 14.18 5.56
C ILE A 164 14.92 15.27 6.57
N ILE A 165 14.74 14.97 7.85
CA ILE A 165 14.86 15.94 8.95
C ILE A 165 16.06 15.55 9.81
N PRO A 166 17.22 16.21 9.64
CA PRO A 166 18.37 16.01 10.51
C PRO A 166 18.14 16.64 11.88
N PRO A 167 18.99 16.37 12.89
CA PRO A 167 18.91 16.99 14.21
C PRO A 167 19.01 18.51 14.14
N LYS A 168 18.35 19.23 15.06
CA LYS A 168 18.33 20.70 15.11
C LYS A 168 19.72 21.33 15.06
N ALA A 169 20.69 20.77 15.79
CA ALA A 169 22.06 21.28 15.80
C ALA A 169 22.71 21.31 14.40
N ILE A 170 22.38 20.32 13.55
CA ILE A 170 22.87 20.26 12.17
C ILE A 170 22.08 21.22 11.30
N GLN A 171 20.75 21.31 11.46
CA GLN A 171 19.91 22.29 10.75
C GLN A 171 20.42 23.73 11.00
N ASP A 172 20.65 24.10 12.27
CA ASP A 172 21.14 25.42 12.65
C ASP A 172 22.55 25.70 12.07
N ALA A 173 23.40 24.69 11.97
CA ALA A 173 24.72 24.82 11.35
C ALA A 173 24.62 25.04 9.84
N MET A 174 23.73 24.31 9.16
CA MET A 174 23.47 24.45 7.71
C MET A 174 22.86 25.83 7.38
N GLU A 175 21.93 26.32 8.19
CA GLU A 175 21.34 27.67 8.04
C GLU A 175 22.38 28.78 8.21
N LYS A 176 23.29 28.66 9.19
CA LYS A 176 24.40 29.60 9.38
C LYS A 176 25.35 29.61 8.19
N GLN A 177 25.68 28.46 7.62
CA GLN A 177 26.54 28.39 6.41
C GLN A 177 25.86 29.05 5.20
N LEU A 178 24.57 28.83 4.98
CA LEU A 178 23.81 29.48 3.92
C LEU A 178 23.74 31.00 4.10
N SER A 179 23.57 31.47 5.32
CA SER A 179 23.54 32.90 5.67
C SER A 179 24.91 33.59 5.42
N LEU A 180 26.02 32.91 5.70
CA LEU A 180 27.38 33.43 5.43
C LEU A 180 27.68 33.51 3.93
N ILE A 181 27.20 32.58 3.13
CA ILE A 181 27.38 32.61 1.66
C ILE A 181 26.61 33.78 1.04
N HIS A 182 25.43 34.11 1.57
CA HIS A 182 24.61 35.23 1.05
C HIS A 182 25.19 36.63 1.41
N ILE A 183 25.98 36.74 2.48
CA ILE A 183 26.64 37.98 2.88
C ILE A 183 27.94 38.24 2.07
N SER A 184 28.52 37.22 1.46
CA SER A 184 29.78 37.30 0.70
C SER A 184 29.62 37.60 -0.79
N GLU A 185 28.42 37.83 -1.32
CA GLU A 185 28.24 38.32 -2.69
C GLU A 185 28.44 39.84 -2.72
N PRO A 186 29.55 40.34 -3.25
CA PRO A 186 29.73 41.79 -3.37
C PRO A 186 28.82 42.32 -4.46
N THR A 187 27.89 43.18 -4.06
CA THR A 187 27.13 44.03 -5.00
C THR A 187 28.10 44.74 -5.94
N ARG A 188 28.04 44.36 -7.20
CA ARG A 188 28.64 45.10 -8.29
C ARG A 188 27.59 45.88 -9.03
#